data_3383ba91a23741d136ee35b72666a43d
#
_entry.id   3383ba91a23741d136ee35b72666a43d
#
_cell.length_a   1.000
_cell.length_b   1.000
_cell.length_c   1.000
_cell.angle_alpha   90.00
_cell.angle_beta   90.00
_cell.angle_gamma   90.00
#
_symmetry.space_group_name_H-M   'P 1'
#
loop_
_entity.id
_entity.type
_entity.pdbx_description
1 polymer ?
#
loop_
_entity_poly.entity_id
_entity_poly.type
_entity_poly.pdbx_seq_one_letter_code
_entity_poly.pdbx_strand_id
1 'polypeptide(L)'
;LPAALGVKNGDVKMIKNAGGIISHPFGSVIRSLLVAIFELGVTDVMVVAHSDCGACHMSAEQMIEHMKARGIHQETIDMIRYCGVDFEKWLYGFGDTEKSVRETVDAITNHPLIPHDIQVHGFIIDSHTGELSRI
;
A
#
# COMPACT_ATOMS: atom_id res chain seq x y z
N LEU A 1 3.01 -10.99 -10.45
CA LEU A 1 1.63 -10.99 -9.96
C LEU A 1 0.59 -11.19 -11.08
N PRO A 2 0.61 -10.46 -12.23
CA PRO A 2 -0.38 -10.66 -13.31
C PRO A 2 -0.49 -12.11 -13.78
N ALA A 3 0.65 -12.76 -14.01
CA ALA A 3 0.68 -14.16 -14.46
C ALA A 3 0.07 -15.13 -13.43
N ALA A 4 0.32 -14.91 -12.13
CA ALA A 4 -0.25 -15.73 -11.06
C ALA A 4 -1.76 -15.54 -10.92
N LEU A 5 -2.28 -14.37 -11.27
CA LEU A 5 -3.72 -14.06 -11.26
C LEU A 5 -4.42 -14.39 -12.58
N GLY A 6 -3.68 -14.80 -13.62
CA GLY A 6 -4.24 -15.07 -14.94
C GLY A 6 -4.79 -13.85 -15.68
N VAL A 7 -4.44 -12.64 -15.23
CA VAL A 7 -4.92 -11.38 -15.84
C VAL A 7 -4.00 -10.92 -16.97
N LYS A 8 -4.59 -10.35 -18.01
CA LYS A 8 -3.91 -9.76 -19.17
C LYS A 8 -3.97 -8.23 -19.11
N ASN A 9 -3.17 -7.60 -19.97
CA ASN A 9 -3.22 -6.15 -20.13
C ASN A 9 -4.61 -5.71 -20.56
N GLY A 10 -5.19 -4.78 -19.80
CA GLY A 10 -6.54 -4.24 -20.03
C GLY A 10 -7.63 -4.85 -19.15
N ASP A 11 -7.43 -6.05 -18.61
CA ASP A 11 -8.44 -6.70 -17.76
C ASP A 11 -8.61 -5.98 -16.41
N VAL A 12 -7.52 -5.41 -15.89
CA VAL A 12 -7.52 -4.74 -14.58
C VAL A 12 -6.73 -3.43 -14.62
N LYS A 13 -7.06 -2.54 -13.70
CA LYS A 13 -6.23 -1.37 -13.36
C LYS A 13 -5.35 -1.73 -12.17
N MET A 14 -4.03 -1.73 -12.37
CA MET A 14 -3.10 -2.17 -11.36
C MET A 14 -2.35 -0.99 -10.75
N ILE A 15 -2.44 -0.85 -9.44
CA ILE A 15 -1.69 0.12 -8.63
C ILE A 15 -0.66 -0.67 -7.84
N LYS A 16 0.59 -0.26 -7.91
CA LYS A 16 1.70 -0.90 -7.18
C LYS A 16 2.39 0.10 -6.28
N ASN A 17 2.63 -0.27 -5.04
CA ASN A 17 3.46 0.48 -4.11
C ASN A 17 4.22 -0.46 -3.16
N ALA A 18 5.14 0.11 -2.39
CA ALA A 18 5.86 -0.64 -1.37
C ALA A 18 4.91 -1.07 -0.25
N GLY A 19 4.76 -2.38 -0.07
CA GLY A 19 3.92 -2.98 0.96
C GLY A 19 2.45 -3.16 0.62
N GLY A 20 1.96 -2.65 -0.52
CA GLY A 20 0.54 -2.75 -0.89
C GLY A 20 -0.41 -2.02 0.07
N ILE A 21 0.04 -0.92 0.67
CA ILE A 21 -0.66 -0.19 1.73
C ILE A 21 -1.18 1.18 1.27
N ILE A 22 -2.12 1.72 2.05
CA ILE A 22 -2.55 3.12 1.95
C ILE A 22 -1.89 3.91 3.08
N SER A 23 -0.90 4.71 2.74
CA SER A 23 -0.14 5.52 3.70
C SER A 23 -0.79 6.86 4.04
N HIS A 24 -1.77 7.31 3.25
CA HIS A 24 -2.50 8.54 3.48
C HIS A 24 -3.90 8.46 2.86
N PRO A 25 -4.97 8.92 3.57
CA PRO A 25 -6.35 8.81 3.10
C PRO A 25 -6.64 9.67 1.84
N PHE A 26 -5.80 10.64 1.52
CA PHE A 26 -5.88 11.48 0.31
C PHE A 26 -4.58 11.44 -0.50
N GLY A 27 -3.86 10.33 -0.42
CA GLY A 27 -2.63 10.09 -1.19
C GLY A 27 -2.91 9.60 -2.62
N SER A 28 -1.83 9.30 -3.33
CA SER A 28 -1.88 8.91 -4.75
C SER A 28 -2.62 7.58 -5.00
N VAL A 29 -2.57 6.64 -4.06
CA VAL A 29 -3.29 5.35 -4.17
C VAL A 29 -4.79 5.60 -4.18
N ILE A 30 -5.30 6.35 -3.20
CA ILE A 30 -6.74 6.70 -3.14
C ILE A 30 -7.16 7.49 -4.36
N ARG A 31 -6.38 8.49 -4.78
CA ARG A 31 -6.66 9.24 -6.01
C ARG A 31 -6.80 8.32 -7.22
N SER A 32 -5.91 7.35 -7.38
CA SER A 32 -5.95 6.39 -8.49
C SER A 32 -7.16 5.45 -8.41
N LEU A 33 -7.55 5.03 -7.20
CA LEU A 33 -8.77 4.26 -6.99
C LEU A 33 -10.02 5.05 -7.38
N LEU A 34 -10.11 6.31 -6.99
CA LEU A 34 -11.25 7.19 -7.35
C LEU A 34 -11.36 7.35 -8.86
N VAL A 35 -10.24 7.56 -9.56
CA VAL A 35 -10.24 7.62 -11.03
C VAL A 35 -10.71 6.29 -11.63
N ALA A 36 -10.24 5.17 -11.12
CA ALA A 36 -10.64 3.84 -11.61
C ALA A 36 -12.15 3.59 -11.39
N ILE A 37 -12.68 3.97 -10.25
CA ILE A 37 -14.10 3.79 -9.90
C ILE A 37 -14.99 4.72 -10.72
N PHE A 38 -14.74 6.03 -10.69
CA PHE A 38 -15.64 7.03 -11.22
C PHE A 38 -15.49 7.28 -12.72
N GLU A 39 -14.28 7.12 -13.27
CA GLU A 39 -14.01 7.41 -14.69
C GLU A 39 -13.87 6.14 -15.54
N LEU A 40 -13.51 5.00 -14.93
CA LEU A 40 -13.25 3.76 -15.67
C LEU A 40 -14.24 2.63 -15.32
N GLY A 41 -15.23 2.90 -14.46
CA GLY A 41 -16.32 1.97 -14.16
C GLY A 41 -15.90 0.73 -13.35
N VAL A 42 -14.81 0.81 -12.56
CA VAL A 42 -14.39 -0.29 -11.69
C VAL A 42 -15.39 -0.47 -10.55
N THR A 43 -15.81 -1.72 -10.31
CA THR A 43 -16.77 -2.12 -9.26
C THR A 43 -16.15 -2.95 -8.16
N ASP A 44 -14.98 -3.55 -8.43
CA ASP A 44 -14.31 -4.48 -7.53
C ASP A 44 -12.85 -4.07 -7.33
N VAL A 45 -12.40 -4.10 -6.10
CA VAL A 45 -11.03 -3.79 -5.71
C VAL A 45 -10.41 -5.02 -5.02
N MET A 46 -9.26 -5.44 -5.49
CA MET A 46 -8.46 -6.47 -4.84
C MET A 46 -7.22 -5.83 -4.21
N VAL A 47 -7.08 -5.99 -2.90
CA VAL A 47 -5.87 -5.67 -2.17
C VAL A 47 -5.03 -6.94 -2.10
N VAL A 48 -3.87 -6.93 -2.72
CA VAL A 48 -2.99 -8.11 -2.79
C VAL A 48 -1.63 -7.77 -2.21
N ALA A 49 -1.29 -8.38 -1.09
CA ALA A 49 0.07 -8.40 -0.57
C ALA A 49 0.76 -9.72 -0.91
N HIS A 50 2.07 -9.78 -0.77
CA HIS A 50 2.82 -11.03 -0.92
C HIS A 50 3.52 -11.41 0.37
N SER A 51 3.73 -12.72 0.59
CA SER A 51 4.54 -13.22 1.69
C SER A 51 5.98 -12.72 1.57
N ASP A 52 6.72 -12.70 2.67
CA ASP A 52 8.12 -12.28 2.76
C ASP A 52 8.40 -10.89 2.16
N CYS A 53 7.46 -9.95 2.33
CA CYS A 53 7.64 -8.59 1.86
C CYS A 53 8.71 -7.85 2.68
N GLY A 54 9.75 -7.33 2.02
CA GLY A 54 10.79 -6.54 2.68
C GLY A 54 10.26 -5.32 3.45
N ALA A 55 9.12 -4.77 3.04
CA ALA A 55 8.46 -3.67 3.74
C ALA A 55 7.90 -4.08 5.12
N CYS A 56 7.72 -5.38 5.37
CA CYS A 56 7.29 -5.92 6.66
C CYS A 56 8.23 -5.53 7.81
N HIS A 57 9.52 -5.50 7.54
CA HIS A 57 10.58 -5.24 8.53
C HIS A 57 11.17 -3.83 8.42
N MET A 58 10.54 -2.95 7.65
CA MET A 58 11.01 -1.59 7.46
C MET A 58 10.89 -0.79 8.76
N SER A 59 11.98 -0.09 9.12
CA SER A 59 12.05 0.80 10.27
C SER A 59 12.37 2.21 9.80
N ALA A 60 11.62 3.19 10.29
CA ALA A 60 11.88 4.60 10.01
C ALA A 60 13.29 5.01 10.47
N GLU A 61 13.70 4.56 11.64
CA GLU A 61 15.03 4.83 12.21
C GLU A 61 16.15 4.33 11.30
N GLN A 62 16.08 3.06 10.89
CA GLN A 62 17.08 2.48 9.98
C GLN A 62 17.10 3.19 8.63
N MET A 63 15.94 3.53 8.08
CA MET A 63 15.86 4.25 6.82
C MET A 63 16.48 5.64 6.92
N ILE A 64 16.25 6.35 8.01
CA ILE A 64 16.87 7.66 8.28
C ILE A 64 18.39 7.53 8.36
N GLU A 65 18.90 6.51 9.03
CA GLU A 65 20.36 6.26 9.08
C GLU A 65 20.92 5.96 7.67
N HIS A 66 20.21 5.18 6.85
CA HIS A 66 20.61 4.97 5.45
C HIS A 66 20.58 6.25 4.62
N MET A 67 19.57 7.12 4.82
CA MET A 67 19.52 8.45 4.18
C MET A 67 20.73 9.30 4.56
N LYS A 68 21.06 9.34 5.84
CA LYS A 68 22.23 10.08 6.36
C LYS A 68 23.54 9.53 5.79
N ALA A 69 23.69 8.22 5.72
CA ALA A 69 24.86 7.57 5.11
C ALA A 69 25.04 7.93 3.64
N ARG A 70 23.99 8.34 2.94
CA ARG A 70 24.00 8.78 1.55
C ARG A 70 24.02 10.29 1.37
N GLY A 71 24.24 11.05 2.43
CA GLY A 71 24.47 12.49 2.37
C GLY A 71 23.24 13.35 2.72
N ILE A 72 22.15 12.78 3.18
CA ILE A 72 21.04 13.58 3.71
C ILE A 72 21.40 14.05 5.11
N HIS A 73 21.39 15.36 5.33
CA HIS A 73 21.76 15.95 6.61
C HIS A 73 20.63 15.79 7.64
N GLN A 74 21.01 15.60 8.92
CA GLN A 74 20.07 15.54 10.03
C GLN A 74 19.17 16.78 10.11
N GLU A 75 19.73 17.96 9.82
CA GLU A 75 18.98 19.22 9.81
C GLU A 75 17.83 19.22 8.80
N THR A 76 17.99 18.57 7.65
CA THR A 76 16.92 18.41 6.66
C THR A 76 15.78 17.55 7.19
N ILE A 77 16.13 16.45 7.85
CA ILE A 77 15.15 15.55 8.47
C ILE A 77 14.40 16.27 9.59
N ASP A 78 15.12 17.01 10.43
CA ASP A 78 14.52 17.79 11.53
C ASP A 78 13.58 18.87 11.02
N MET A 79 13.96 19.55 9.93
CA MET A 79 13.10 20.56 9.28
C MET A 79 11.81 19.93 8.73
N ILE A 80 11.90 18.78 8.08
CA ILE A 80 10.74 18.07 7.53
C ILE A 80 9.81 17.62 8.67
N ARG A 81 10.35 17.12 9.79
CA ARG A 81 9.57 16.82 11.00
C ARG A 81 8.87 18.06 11.54
N TYR A 82 9.58 19.17 11.62
CA TYR A 82 9.00 20.43 12.05
C TYR A 82 7.83 20.89 11.17
N CYS A 83 7.90 20.61 9.86
CA CYS A 83 6.82 20.88 8.93
C CYS A 83 5.62 19.91 9.05
N GLY A 84 5.66 18.96 9.97
CA GLY A 84 4.54 18.08 10.31
C GLY A 84 4.59 16.68 9.71
N VAL A 85 5.69 16.27 9.08
CA VAL A 85 5.86 14.90 8.59
C VAL A 85 6.30 13.99 9.74
N ASP A 86 5.44 13.01 10.05
CA ASP A 86 5.74 11.97 11.03
C ASP A 86 6.42 10.79 10.31
N PHE A 87 7.77 10.77 10.33
CA PHE A 87 8.56 9.72 9.68
C PHE A 87 8.27 8.34 10.26
N GLU A 88 8.04 8.24 11.54
CA GLU A 88 7.80 6.99 12.25
C GLU A 88 6.50 6.33 11.77
N LYS A 89 5.46 7.10 11.51
CA LYS A 89 4.21 6.62 10.90
C LYS A 89 4.33 6.39 9.41
N TRP A 90 4.97 7.31 8.71
CA TRP A 90 5.02 7.28 7.24
C TRP A 90 5.92 6.18 6.69
N LEU A 91 7.05 5.92 7.35
CA LEU A 91 8.04 4.92 6.94
C LEU A 91 7.98 3.63 7.77
N TYR A 92 6.93 3.46 8.57
CA TYR A 92 6.77 2.26 9.39
C TYR A 92 6.47 1.03 8.52
N GLY A 93 7.15 -0.07 8.81
CA GLY A 93 6.78 -1.39 8.29
C GLY A 93 5.55 -1.93 9.01
N PHE A 94 4.88 -2.90 8.43
CA PHE A 94 3.60 -3.38 8.96
C PHE A 94 3.71 -4.62 9.88
N GLY A 95 4.88 -5.27 9.97
CA GLY A 95 5.12 -6.41 10.86
C GLY A 95 4.31 -7.67 10.54
N ASP A 96 3.03 -7.54 10.29
CA ASP A 96 2.08 -8.62 9.97
C ASP A 96 1.36 -8.32 8.67
N THR A 97 1.60 -9.15 7.65
CA THR A 97 1.05 -8.98 6.30
C THR A 97 -0.48 -9.12 6.27
N GLU A 98 -1.05 -10.08 7.00
CA GLU A 98 -2.50 -10.28 7.04
C GLU A 98 -3.20 -9.08 7.66
N LYS A 99 -2.70 -8.62 8.80
CA LYS A 99 -3.22 -7.43 9.49
C LYS A 99 -3.15 -6.20 8.57
N SER A 100 -2.03 -6.01 7.88
CA SER A 100 -1.82 -4.90 6.93
C SER A 100 -2.84 -4.92 5.79
N VAL A 101 -3.13 -6.10 5.22
CA VAL A 101 -4.15 -6.23 4.17
C VAL A 101 -5.54 -5.91 4.72
N ARG A 102 -5.89 -6.40 5.90
CA ARG A 102 -7.17 -6.08 6.55
C ARG A 102 -7.34 -4.59 6.80
N GLU A 103 -6.32 -3.94 7.33
CA GLU A 103 -6.31 -2.48 7.56
C GLU A 103 -6.46 -1.70 6.25
N THR A 104 -5.82 -2.15 5.17
CA THR A 104 -5.93 -1.53 3.84
C THR A 104 -7.34 -1.72 3.26
N VAL A 105 -7.91 -2.91 3.37
CA VAL A 105 -9.30 -3.19 2.97
C VAL A 105 -10.27 -2.28 3.73
N ASP A 106 -10.10 -2.16 5.05
CA ASP A 106 -10.93 -1.29 5.90
C ASP A 106 -10.79 0.18 5.52
N ALA A 107 -9.57 0.63 5.25
CA ALA A 107 -9.30 2.01 4.84
C ALA A 107 -9.99 2.37 3.51
N ILE A 108 -10.04 1.44 2.56
CA ILE A 108 -10.75 1.62 1.29
C ILE A 108 -12.27 1.58 1.51
N THR A 109 -12.75 0.55 2.19
CA THR A 109 -14.19 0.31 2.41
C THR A 109 -14.85 1.48 3.16
N ASN A 110 -14.16 2.04 4.14
CA ASN A 110 -14.67 3.13 4.98
C ASN A 110 -14.27 4.52 4.50
N HIS A 111 -13.62 4.63 3.35
CA HIS A 111 -13.23 5.95 2.83
C HIS A 111 -14.47 6.74 2.39
N PRO A 112 -14.59 8.03 2.79
CA PRO A 112 -15.81 8.82 2.56
C PRO A 112 -16.11 9.08 1.07
N LEU A 113 -15.13 8.97 0.18
CA LEU A 113 -15.29 9.17 -1.27
C LEU A 113 -15.43 7.86 -2.05
N ILE A 114 -15.39 6.71 -1.41
CA ILE A 114 -15.58 5.42 -2.07
C ILE A 114 -17.02 4.95 -1.85
N PRO A 115 -17.77 4.68 -2.94
CA PRO A 115 -19.16 4.23 -2.84
C PRO A 115 -19.28 2.91 -2.09
N HIS A 116 -20.37 2.73 -1.33
CA HIS A 116 -20.60 1.53 -0.53
C HIS A 116 -20.90 0.25 -1.35
N ASP A 117 -21.22 0.39 -2.64
CA ASP A 117 -21.44 -0.72 -3.55
C ASP A 117 -20.14 -1.28 -4.16
N ILE A 118 -19.01 -0.63 -3.92
CA ILE A 118 -17.70 -1.15 -4.34
C ILE A 118 -17.33 -2.34 -3.46
N GLN A 119 -17.04 -3.47 -4.10
CA GLN A 119 -16.58 -4.69 -3.42
C GLN A 119 -15.07 -4.62 -3.21
N VAL A 120 -14.63 -4.77 -1.96
CA VAL A 120 -13.20 -4.74 -1.61
C VAL A 120 -12.81 -6.08 -1.00
N HIS A 121 -11.79 -6.71 -1.57
CA HIS A 121 -11.33 -8.05 -1.18
C HIS A 121 -9.85 -8.04 -0.85
N GLY A 122 -9.48 -8.72 0.23
CA GLY A 122 -8.09 -8.88 0.66
C GLY A 122 -7.53 -10.25 0.30
N PHE A 123 -6.28 -10.28 -0.18
CA PHE A 123 -5.55 -11.49 -0.54
C PHE A 123 -4.09 -11.40 -0.14
N ILE A 124 -3.52 -12.57 0.15
CA ILE A 124 -2.06 -12.74 0.23
C ILE A 124 -1.65 -13.75 -0.84
N ILE A 125 -0.64 -13.39 -1.63
CA ILE A 125 0.00 -14.31 -2.58
C ILE A 125 1.30 -14.83 -1.98
N ASP A 126 1.47 -16.15 -2.00
CA ASP A 126 2.73 -16.78 -1.64
C ASP A 126 3.78 -16.46 -2.73
N SER A 127 4.90 -15.85 -2.32
CA SER A 127 5.95 -15.42 -3.26
C SER A 127 6.72 -16.58 -3.88
N HIS A 128 6.68 -17.78 -3.27
CA HIS A 128 7.38 -18.97 -3.76
C HIS A 128 6.48 -19.84 -4.64
N THR A 129 5.23 -20.04 -4.24
CA THR A 129 4.31 -20.94 -4.94
C THR A 129 3.38 -20.23 -5.92
N GLY A 130 3.13 -18.94 -5.71
CA GLY A 130 2.13 -18.17 -6.46
C GLY A 130 0.70 -18.44 -6.00
N GLU A 131 0.50 -19.22 -4.94
CA GLU A 131 -0.82 -19.50 -4.39
C GLU A 131 -1.44 -18.24 -3.78
N LEU A 132 -2.71 -18.00 -4.10
CA LEU A 132 -3.48 -16.86 -3.64
C LEU A 132 -4.44 -17.28 -2.53
N SER A 133 -4.27 -16.73 -1.35
CA SER A 133 -5.14 -16.96 -0.20
C SER A 133 -6.00 -15.72 0.07
N ARG A 134 -7.32 -15.92 0.20
CA ARG A 134 -8.24 -14.87 0.61
C ARG A 134 -8.20 -14.69 2.13
N ILE A 135 -8.28 -13.45 2.57
CA ILE A 135 -8.30 -13.08 3.98
C ILE A 135 -9.70 -12.63 4.38
#